data_e5655f4ca3f656e2d112f9bb70f1fe60
#
_entry.id   e5655f4ca3f656e2d112f9bb70f1fe60
#
_cell.length_a   1.000
_cell.length_b   1.000
_cell.length_c   1.000
_cell.angle_alpha   90.00
_cell.angle_beta   90.00
_cell.angle_gamma   90.00
#
_symmetry.space_group_name_H-M   'P 1'
#
loop_
_entity.id
_entity.type
_entity.pdbx_description
1 polymer ?
#
loop_
_entity_poly.entity_id
_entity_poly.type
_entity_poly.pdbx_seq_one_letter_code
_entity_poly.pdbx_strand_id
1 'polypeptide(L)'
;MTNPETGYEKAHRQVEQIFRQFFPARGMVTREGQIRLCHMMLDALFGLDVALCDAGVGLGKTYAYLVACMLWQLQRPRQMQRPVVISTASVALQSAILTEYIPFLSNVLIQNGYIQKPICAVLRKGKERFACDRRLLIRQKQIGIRGERFRRGAAALRAA
;
A
#
# COMPACT_ATOMS: atom_id res chain seq x y z
N MET A 1 24.59 14.60 -27.77
CA MET A 1 24.61 13.46 -26.84
C MET A 1 23.64 13.77 -25.71
N THR A 2 22.47 13.16 -25.71
CA THR A 2 21.48 13.34 -24.61
C THR A 2 22.03 12.66 -23.36
N ASN A 3 22.16 13.42 -22.29
CA ASN A 3 22.53 12.88 -20.99
C ASN A 3 21.52 11.78 -20.59
N PRO A 4 21.92 10.61 -20.08
CA PRO A 4 20.98 9.57 -19.68
C PRO A 4 20.05 10.10 -18.60
N GLU A 5 18.73 9.86 -18.79
CA GLU A 5 17.68 10.25 -17.86
C GLU A 5 17.95 9.70 -16.45
N THR A 6 17.95 10.55 -15.46
CA THR A 6 18.14 10.13 -14.06
C THR A 6 16.94 9.33 -13.55
N GLY A 7 17.14 8.51 -12.52
CA GLY A 7 16.02 7.79 -11.87
C GLY A 7 14.95 8.73 -11.32
N TYR A 8 15.35 9.92 -10.88
CA TYR A 8 14.44 10.98 -10.42
C TYR A 8 13.54 11.47 -11.58
N GLU A 9 14.13 11.93 -12.66
CA GLU A 9 13.39 12.42 -13.85
C GLU A 9 12.44 11.36 -14.41
N LYS A 10 12.94 10.11 -14.49
CA LYS A 10 12.14 8.97 -14.93
C LYS A 10 10.94 8.73 -14.02
N ALA A 11 11.10 8.77 -12.70
CA ALA A 11 10.00 8.60 -11.77
C ALA A 11 8.92 9.68 -11.94
N HIS A 12 9.33 10.94 -12.06
CA HIS A 12 8.42 12.07 -12.30
C HIS A 12 7.63 11.96 -13.62
N ARG A 13 8.30 11.56 -14.69
CA ARG A 13 7.63 11.27 -15.97
C ARG A 13 6.65 10.11 -15.85
N GLN A 14 6.99 9.09 -15.09
CA GLN A 14 6.13 7.93 -14.84
C GLN A 14 4.89 8.28 -14.02
N VAL A 15 4.94 9.24 -13.10
CA VAL A 15 3.76 9.79 -12.42
C VAL A 15 2.75 10.31 -13.43
N GLU A 16 3.19 11.15 -14.36
CA GLU A 16 2.32 11.72 -15.40
C GLU A 16 1.66 10.62 -16.25
N GLN A 17 2.42 9.60 -16.65
CA GLN A 17 1.90 8.47 -17.42
C GLN A 17 0.83 7.69 -16.64
N ILE A 18 1.09 7.38 -15.36
CA ILE A 18 0.15 6.60 -14.54
C ILE A 18 -1.16 7.37 -14.33
N PHE A 19 -1.09 8.63 -13.91
CA PHE A 19 -2.29 9.38 -13.55
C PHE A 19 -3.04 9.97 -14.74
N ARG A 20 -2.37 10.28 -15.86
CA ARG A 20 -3.01 10.88 -17.04
C ARG A 20 -3.36 9.88 -18.13
N GLN A 21 -2.76 8.69 -18.14
CA GLN A 21 -2.98 7.71 -19.19
C GLN A 21 -3.52 6.40 -18.64
N PHE A 22 -2.80 5.75 -17.69
CA PHE A 22 -3.13 4.39 -17.28
C PHE A 22 -4.33 4.31 -16.34
N PHE A 23 -4.46 5.22 -15.39
CA PHE A 23 -5.62 5.29 -14.51
C PHE A 23 -6.90 5.68 -15.26
N PRO A 24 -6.92 6.72 -16.12
CA PRO A 24 -8.10 7.04 -16.92
C PRO A 24 -8.54 5.91 -17.86
N ALA A 25 -7.59 5.17 -18.46
CA ALA A 25 -7.91 4.01 -19.28
C ALA A 25 -8.69 2.90 -18.50
N ARG A 26 -8.76 3.01 -17.17
CA ARG A 26 -9.53 2.13 -16.27
C ARG A 26 -10.69 2.83 -15.56
N GLY A 27 -11.14 3.95 -16.11
CA GLY A 27 -12.29 4.68 -15.61
C GLY A 27 -12.02 5.58 -14.39
N MET A 28 -10.75 5.77 -14.01
CA MET A 28 -10.40 6.71 -12.94
C MET A 28 -10.32 8.14 -13.46
N VAL A 29 -10.81 9.08 -12.66
CA VAL A 29 -10.74 10.51 -13.00
C VAL A 29 -9.37 11.08 -12.65
N THR A 30 -8.75 11.77 -13.58
CA THR A 30 -7.51 12.54 -13.36
C THR A 30 -7.77 13.70 -12.40
N ARG A 31 -6.92 13.84 -11.38
CA ARG A 31 -6.99 14.92 -10.39
C ARG A 31 -5.64 15.58 -10.25
N GLU A 32 -5.52 16.84 -10.66
CA GLU A 32 -4.26 17.59 -10.62
C GLU A 32 -3.65 17.65 -9.21
N GLY A 33 -4.48 17.83 -8.19
CA GLY A 33 -4.00 17.82 -6.81
C GLY A 33 -3.39 16.48 -6.37
N GLN A 34 -3.90 15.36 -6.90
CA GLN A 34 -3.34 14.02 -6.64
C GLN A 34 -1.97 13.85 -7.30
N ILE A 35 -1.82 14.32 -8.54
CA ILE A 35 -0.56 14.28 -9.28
C ILE A 35 0.48 15.13 -8.56
N ARG A 36 0.12 16.39 -8.21
CA ARG A 36 1.00 17.29 -7.47
C ARG A 36 1.45 16.69 -6.14
N LEU A 37 0.53 16.07 -5.39
CA LEU A 37 0.85 15.39 -4.13
C LEU A 37 1.84 14.24 -4.35
N CYS A 38 1.68 13.46 -5.41
CA CYS A 38 2.59 12.36 -5.76
C CYS A 38 3.99 12.89 -6.08
N HIS A 39 4.12 13.98 -6.83
CA HIS A 39 5.40 14.63 -7.12
C HIS A 39 6.10 15.13 -5.86
N MET A 40 5.37 15.84 -4.97
CA MET A 40 5.93 16.31 -3.69
C MET A 40 6.43 15.16 -2.83
N MET A 41 5.72 14.03 -2.79
CA MET A 41 6.17 12.84 -2.07
C MET A 41 7.41 12.21 -2.69
N LEU A 42 7.50 12.18 -4.03
CA LEU A 42 8.72 11.72 -4.71
C LEU A 42 9.92 12.61 -4.41
N ASP A 43 9.74 13.92 -4.41
CA ASP A 43 10.81 14.87 -4.07
C ASP A 43 11.38 14.56 -2.68
N ALA A 44 10.51 14.37 -1.69
CA ALA A 44 10.93 14.03 -0.33
C ALA A 44 11.62 12.64 -0.27
N LEU A 45 11.11 11.64 -0.99
CA LEU A 45 11.69 10.30 -1.01
C LEU A 45 13.07 10.27 -1.67
N PHE A 46 13.30 11.03 -2.74
CA PHE A 46 14.60 11.15 -3.40
C PHE A 46 15.57 12.01 -2.62
N GLY A 47 15.09 13.10 -2.00
CA GLY A 47 15.88 13.97 -1.12
C GLY A 47 16.21 13.35 0.24
N LEU A 48 15.58 12.23 0.61
CA LEU A 48 15.64 11.64 1.97
C LEU A 48 15.18 12.63 3.05
N ASP A 49 14.19 13.45 2.70
CA ASP A 49 13.62 14.49 3.53
C ASP A 49 12.27 14.07 4.16
N VAL A 50 11.77 14.93 5.04
CA VAL A 50 10.44 14.81 5.63
C VAL A 50 9.49 15.76 4.93
N ALA A 51 8.39 15.22 4.36
CA ALA A 51 7.31 16.02 3.79
C ALA A 51 6.08 16.00 4.69
N LEU A 52 5.56 17.17 5.03
CA LEU A 52 4.26 17.36 5.65
C LEU A 52 3.28 17.80 4.57
N CYS A 53 2.35 16.92 4.21
CA CYS A 53 1.39 17.17 3.14
C CYS A 53 -0.02 17.25 3.71
N ASP A 54 -0.63 18.43 3.66
CA ASP A 54 -2.07 18.60 3.91
C ASP A 54 -2.82 18.46 2.59
N ALA A 55 -3.76 17.54 2.55
CA ALA A 55 -4.53 17.25 1.34
C ALA A 55 -5.99 16.95 1.69
N GLY A 56 -6.91 17.65 1.03
CA GLY A 56 -8.34 17.55 1.27
C GLY A 56 -8.91 16.13 1.09
N VAL A 57 -10.11 15.92 1.63
CA VAL A 57 -10.84 14.65 1.48
C VAL A 57 -11.20 14.46 0.00
N GLY A 58 -11.14 13.22 -0.48
CA GLY A 58 -11.50 12.90 -1.88
C GLY A 58 -10.39 13.14 -2.91
N LEU A 59 -9.23 13.70 -2.54
CA LEU A 59 -8.12 13.96 -3.46
C LEU A 59 -7.50 12.68 -4.06
N GLY A 60 -7.71 11.52 -3.42
CA GLY A 60 -7.08 10.26 -3.85
C GLY A 60 -5.67 10.04 -3.27
N LYS A 61 -5.44 10.54 -2.04
CA LYS A 61 -4.15 10.45 -1.33
C LYS A 61 -3.51 9.06 -1.36
N THR A 62 -4.35 8.02 -1.23
CA THR A 62 -3.88 6.62 -1.15
C THR A 62 -3.09 6.23 -2.40
N TYR A 63 -3.60 6.51 -3.58
CA TYR A 63 -2.85 6.24 -4.81
C TYR A 63 -1.63 7.15 -4.96
N ALA A 64 -1.71 8.42 -4.51
CA ALA A 64 -0.56 9.32 -4.60
C ALA A 64 0.66 8.76 -3.86
N TYR A 65 0.51 8.36 -2.57
CA TYR A 65 1.64 7.81 -1.83
C TYR A 65 2.03 6.40 -2.28
N LEU A 66 1.08 5.54 -2.68
CA LEU A 66 1.43 4.21 -3.18
C LEU A 66 2.23 4.29 -4.47
N VAL A 67 1.84 5.14 -5.41
CA VAL A 67 2.56 5.36 -6.68
C VAL A 67 3.94 5.95 -6.40
N ALA A 68 4.04 7.00 -5.58
CA ALA A 68 5.31 7.61 -5.23
C ALA A 68 6.30 6.59 -4.62
N CYS A 69 5.85 5.81 -3.62
CA CYS A 69 6.66 4.77 -2.99
C CYS A 69 7.11 3.69 -3.98
N MET A 70 6.22 3.24 -4.86
CA MET A 70 6.55 2.22 -5.85
C MET A 70 7.54 2.73 -6.89
N LEU A 71 7.33 3.93 -7.44
CA LEU A 71 8.23 4.50 -8.43
C LEU A 71 9.60 4.76 -7.84
N TRP A 72 9.67 5.29 -6.61
CA TRP A 72 10.94 5.44 -5.90
C TRP A 72 11.69 4.12 -5.72
N GLN A 73 10.99 3.04 -5.33
CA GLN A 73 11.59 1.70 -5.22
C GLN A 73 12.10 1.18 -6.56
N LEU A 74 11.36 1.37 -7.65
CA LEU A 74 11.73 0.90 -8.97
C LEU A 74 13.00 1.55 -9.53
N GLN A 75 13.31 2.78 -9.11
CA GLN A 75 14.54 3.47 -9.51
C GLN A 75 15.77 3.10 -8.65
N ARG A 76 15.60 2.29 -7.61
CA ARG A 76 16.71 1.86 -6.74
C ARG A 76 17.25 0.49 -7.15
N PRO A 77 18.57 0.27 -7.09
CA PRO A 77 19.15 -1.05 -7.22
C PRO A 77 18.54 -2.03 -6.21
N ARG A 78 18.31 -3.27 -6.60
CA ARG A 78 17.67 -4.29 -5.73
C ARG A 78 18.32 -4.42 -4.36
N GLN A 79 19.64 -4.31 -4.28
CA GLN A 79 20.41 -4.39 -3.04
C GLN A 79 20.14 -3.22 -2.07
N MET A 80 19.67 -2.09 -2.61
CA MET A 80 19.34 -0.87 -1.85
C MET A 80 17.86 -0.71 -1.58
N GLN A 81 17.01 -1.60 -2.08
CA GLN A 81 15.57 -1.55 -1.81
C GLN A 81 15.30 -1.89 -0.35
N ARG A 82 14.53 -1.05 0.31
CA ARG A 82 14.07 -1.23 1.69
C ARG A 82 12.55 -1.35 1.71
N PRO A 83 11.97 -2.11 2.63
CA PRO A 83 10.51 -2.14 2.78
C PRO A 83 9.95 -0.73 3.01
N VAL A 84 8.89 -0.40 2.28
CA VAL A 84 8.11 0.81 2.56
C VAL A 84 7.11 0.48 3.66
N VAL A 85 7.07 1.32 4.69
CA VAL A 85 6.12 1.19 5.79
C VAL A 85 5.05 2.25 5.68
N ILE A 86 3.79 1.83 5.60
CA ILE A 86 2.62 2.70 5.59
C ILE A 86 1.89 2.51 6.90
N SER A 87 1.81 3.56 7.72
CA SER A 87 1.09 3.56 8.99
C SER A 87 -0.21 4.33 8.89
N THR A 88 -1.30 3.73 9.36
CA THR A 88 -2.61 4.38 9.46
C THR A 88 -3.37 3.89 10.67
N ALA A 89 -4.12 4.78 11.32
CA ALA A 89 -5.01 4.44 12.42
C ALA A 89 -6.31 3.76 11.94
N SER A 90 -6.66 3.92 10.67
CA SER A 90 -7.89 3.35 10.09
C SER A 90 -7.73 1.89 9.71
N VAL A 91 -8.44 1.00 10.41
CA VAL A 91 -8.47 -0.45 10.11
C VAL A 91 -9.07 -0.72 8.73
N ALA A 92 -10.12 0.03 8.37
CA ALA A 92 -10.76 -0.08 7.06
C ALA A 92 -9.76 0.27 5.94
N LEU A 93 -8.98 1.35 6.10
CA LEU A 93 -7.96 1.73 5.13
C LEU A 93 -6.83 0.70 5.06
N GLN A 94 -6.40 0.11 6.19
CA GLN A 94 -5.41 -0.97 6.18
C GLN A 94 -5.88 -2.15 5.33
N SER A 95 -7.16 -2.55 5.48
CA SER A 95 -7.74 -3.63 4.69
C SER A 95 -7.82 -3.25 3.21
N ALA A 96 -8.40 -2.09 2.89
CA ALA A 96 -8.57 -1.62 1.51
C ALA A 96 -7.23 -1.50 0.76
N ILE A 97 -6.15 -1.05 1.43
CA ILE A 97 -4.82 -0.99 0.81
C ILE A 97 -4.41 -2.37 0.28
N LEU A 98 -4.63 -3.44 1.05
CA LEU A 98 -4.21 -4.79 0.66
C LEU A 98 -5.17 -5.44 -0.34
N THR A 99 -6.48 -5.25 -0.17
CA THR A 99 -7.49 -5.99 -0.95
C THR A 99 -7.91 -5.28 -2.22
N GLU A 100 -7.70 -3.96 -2.32
CA GLU A 100 -8.17 -3.14 -3.43
C GLU A 100 -7.04 -2.33 -4.08
N TYR A 101 -6.37 -1.45 -3.33
CA TYR A 101 -5.41 -0.49 -3.92
C TYR A 101 -4.14 -1.14 -4.46
N ILE A 102 -3.51 -2.03 -3.70
CA ILE A 102 -2.29 -2.72 -4.13
C ILE A 102 -2.54 -3.68 -5.29
N PRO A 103 -3.60 -4.53 -5.29
CA PRO A 103 -3.93 -5.36 -6.44
C PRO A 103 -4.22 -4.54 -7.70
N PHE A 104 -5.00 -3.46 -7.59
CA PHE A 104 -5.27 -2.58 -8.72
C PHE A 104 -3.99 -1.96 -9.27
N LEU A 105 -3.16 -1.35 -8.41
CA LEU A 105 -1.89 -0.74 -8.81
C LEU A 105 -0.94 -1.77 -9.42
N SER A 106 -0.85 -2.97 -8.85
CA SER A 106 -0.05 -4.07 -9.40
C SER A 106 -0.46 -4.41 -10.83
N ASN A 107 -1.76 -4.56 -11.07
CA ASN A 107 -2.29 -4.84 -12.41
C ASN A 107 -1.96 -3.74 -13.40
N VAL A 108 -2.10 -2.46 -12.99
CA VAL A 108 -1.73 -1.31 -13.82
C VAL A 108 -0.25 -1.37 -14.20
N LEU A 109 0.62 -1.57 -13.23
CA LEU A 109 2.07 -1.55 -13.43
C LEU A 109 2.54 -2.77 -14.25
N ILE A 110 1.95 -3.95 -14.06
CA ILE A 110 2.27 -5.15 -14.85
C ILE A 110 1.88 -4.96 -16.31
N GLN A 111 0.65 -4.52 -16.57
CA GLN A 111 0.14 -4.38 -17.95
C GLN A 111 0.88 -3.30 -18.75
N ASN A 112 1.50 -2.34 -18.08
CA ASN A 112 2.31 -1.30 -18.71
C ASN A 112 3.82 -1.57 -18.63
N GLY A 113 4.23 -2.78 -18.23
CA GLY A 113 5.63 -3.23 -18.27
C GLY A 113 6.54 -2.63 -17.21
N TYR A 114 6.00 -2.04 -16.14
CA TYR A 114 6.79 -1.45 -15.05
C TYR A 114 7.31 -2.49 -14.07
N ILE A 115 6.52 -3.52 -13.82
CA ILE A 115 6.88 -4.65 -12.96
C ILE A 115 6.45 -5.97 -13.62
N GLN A 116 7.12 -7.05 -13.26
CA GLN A 116 6.84 -8.39 -13.80
C GLN A 116 5.98 -9.24 -12.85
N LYS A 117 5.95 -8.89 -11.56
CA LYS A 117 5.23 -9.62 -10.51
C LYS A 117 4.41 -8.65 -9.66
N PRO A 118 3.31 -9.10 -9.06
CA PRO A 118 2.53 -8.27 -8.15
C PRO A 118 3.36 -7.71 -7.00
N ILE A 119 2.95 -6.53 -6.52
CA ILE A 119 3.55 -5.90 -5.34
C ILE A 119 3.30 -6.80 -4.13
N CYS A 120 4.37 -7.17 -3.44
CA CYS A 120 4.27 -7.93 -2.19
C CYS A 120 4.02 -6.97 -1.03
N ALA A 121 2.96 -7.20 -0.27
CA ALA A 121 2.62 -6.41 0.90
C ALA A 121 2.17 -7.29 2.06
N VAL A 122 2.50 -6.88 3.27
CA VAL A 122 2.16 -7.59 4.51
C VAL A 122 1.48 -6.65 5.49
N LEU A 123 0.36 -7.07 6.04
CA LEU A 123 -0.35 -6.34 7.08
C LEU A 123 0.23 -6.66 8.46
N ARG A 124 0.60 -5.60 9.19
CA ARG A 124 0.94 -5.72 10.61
C ARG A 124 -0.05 -4.93 11.46
N LYS A 125 -0.61 -5.58 12.45
CA LYS A 125 -1.56 -5.00 13.42
C LYS A 125 -0.96 -5.06 14.82
N GLY A 126 -1.41 -4.18 15.72
CA GLY A 126 -1.10 -4.27 17.15
C GLY A 126 -1.58 -5.60 17.75
N LYS A 127 -0.90 -6.08 18.78
CA LYS A 127 -1.21 -7.37 19.44
C LYS A 127 -2.64 -7.46 19.97
N GLU A 128 -3.25 -6.35 20.34
CA GLU A 128 -4.62 -6.25 20.82
C GLU A 128 -5.68 -6.53 19.75
N ARG A 129 -5.27 -6.54 18.47
CA ARG A 129 -6.13 -6.85 17.32
C ARG A 129 -6.00 -8.29 16.82
N PHE A 130 -5.22 -9.11 17.53
CA PHE A 130 -5.11 -10.54 17.27
C PHE A 130 -5.78 -11.32 18.39
N ALA A 131 -6.49 -12.40 18.03
CA ALA A 131 -6.96 -13.35 19.02
C ALA A 131 -5.75 -14.03 19.69
N CYS A 132 -5.72 -14.04 21.01
CA CYS A 132 -4.67 -14.70 21.77
C CYS A 132 -5.20 -16.05 22.25
N ASP A 133 -4.66 -17.14 21.73
CA ASP A 133 -5.06 -18.53 22.09
C ASP A 133 -5.03 -18.77 23.60
N ARG A 134 -4.02 -18.25 24.29
CA ARG A 134 -3.92 -18.36 25.75
C ARG A 134 -5.08 -17.65 26.46
N ARG A 135 -5.42 -16.43 26.05
CA ARG A 135 -6.56 -15.69 26.63
C ARG A 135 -7.89 -16.37 26.33
N LEU A 136 -8.04 -16.92 25.14
CA LEU A 136 -9.24 -17.69 24.76
C LEU A 136 -9.39 -18.93 25.61
N LEU A 137 -8.31 -19.70 25.83
CA LEU A 137 -8.32 -20.89 26.69
C LEU A 137 -8.64 -20.56 28.17
N ILE A 138 -8.09 -19.46 28.69
CA ILE A 138 -8.39 -19.01 30.06
C ILE A 138 -9.88 -18.64 30.16
N ARG A 139 -10.39 -17.88 29.17
CA ARG A 139 -11.80 -17.47 29.15
C ARG A 139 -12.74 -18.66 29.02
N GLN A 140 -12.38 -19.66 28.20
CA GLN A 140 -13.13 -20.89 28.05
C GLN A 140 -13.23 -21.66 29.36
N LYS A 141 -12.13 -21.79 30.11
CA LYS A 141 -12.10 -22.42 31.44
C LYS A 141 -12.98 -21.68 32.45
N GLN A 142 -12.95 -20.34 32.41
CA GLN A 142 -13.75 -19.50 33.32
C GLN A 142 -15.27 -19.56 33.04
N ILE A 143 -15.69 -19.67 31.78
CA ILE A 143 -17.10 -19.68 31.39
C ILE A 143 -17.70 -21.09 31.39
N GLY A 144 -16.88 -22.13 31.60
CA GLY A 144 -17.34 -23.52 31.59
C GLY A 144 -17.84 -24.04 30.25
N ILE A 145 -17.56 -23.33 29.17
CA ILE A 145 -17.97 -23.72 27.81
C ILE A 145 -17.11 -24.90 27.35
N ARG A 146 -17.54 -26.11 27.66
CA ARG A 146 -17.06 -27.34 27.01
C ARG A 146 -17.92 -27.60 25.79
N GLY A 147 -17.34 -27.54 24.58
CA GLY A 147 -18.11 -27.99 23.46
C GLY A 147 -17.53 -27.72 22.06
N GLU A 148 -17.99 -28.51 21.10
CA GLU A 148 -17.58 -28.50 19.68
C GLU A 148 -17.83 -27.17 18.94
N ARG A 149 -18.75 -26.33 19.41
CA ARG A 149 -19.03 -25.00 18.82
C ARG A 149 -17.81 -24.09 18.85
N PHE A 150 -17.00 -24.17 19.89
CA PHE A 150 -15.80 -23.33 20.02
C PHE A 150 -14.67 -23.82 19.10
N ARG A 151 -14.55 -25.13 18.91
CA ARG A 151 -13.56 -25.70 17.97
C ARG A 151 -13.82 -25.27 16.53
N ARG A 152 -15.08 -25.17 16.09
CA ARG A 152 -15.47 -24.71 14.76
C ARG A 152 -15.15 -23.21 14.55
N GLY A 153 -15.40 -22.38 15.56
CA GLY A 153 -15.05 -20.95 15.50
C GLY A 153 -13.54 -20.68 15.48
N ALA A 154 -12.77 -21.42 16.28
CA ALA A 154 -11.31 -21.31 16.29
C ALA A 154 -10.64 -21.82 15.00
N ALA A 155 -11.21 -22.85 14.38
CA ALA A 155 -10.75 -23.35 13.08
C ALA A 155 -11.03 -22.36 11.94
N ALA A 156 -12.20 -21.73 11.94
CA ALA A 156 -12.54 -20.69 10.95
C ALA A 156 -11.66 -19.44 11.04
N LEU A 157 -11.22 -19.07 12.27
CA LEU A 157 -10.30 -17.94 12.48
C LEU A 157 -8.84 -18.23 12.10
N ARG A 158 -8.47 -19.51 11.94
CA ARG A 158 -7.14 -19.91 11.46
C ARG A 158 -7.05 -20.02 9.94
N ALA A 159 -8.19 -20.11 9.26
CA ALA A 159 -8.27 -20.28 7.82
C ALA A 159 -8.50 -18.95 7.07
N ALA A 160 -8.70 -17.83 7.79
CA ALA A 160 -8.82 -16.47 7.26
C ALA A 160 -7.56 -15.65 7.59
#